data_53c82321a72c573e3df1f5d483ef65d0
#
_entry.id   53c82321a72c573e3df1f5d483ef65d0
#
_cell.length_a   1.000
_cell.length_b   1.000
_cell.length_c   1.000
_cell.angle_alpha   90.00
_cell.angle_beta   90.00
_cell.angle_gamma   90.00
#
_symmetry.space_group_name_H-M   'P 1'
#
loop_
_entity.id
_entity.type
_entity.pdbx_description
1 polymer ?
#
loop_
_entity_poly.entity_id
_entity_poly.type
_entity_poly.pdbx_seq_one_letter_code
_entity_poly.pdbx_strand_id
1 'polypeptide(L)'
;MDALTAISQRVSVAQLTGPGPSDQQLEQIYQAAFRAPDHAWMRPWRYLTVKDQGLAKLGDVFAEAGMLDNPALAEEKIVKLKNMPQRAPTLIVAIASIQ
;
A
#
# COMPACT_ATOMS: atom_id res chain seq x y z
N MET A 1 13.06 19.96 6.44
CA MET A 1 12.43 19.16 7.53
C MET A 1 13.42 18.11 7.99
N ASP A 2 13.71 18.07 9.27
CA ASP A 2 14.61 17.06 9.79
C ASP A 2 13.86 15.74 10.12
N ALA A 3 14.62 14.69 10.41
CA ALA A 3 14.03 13.36 10.61
C ALA A 3 13.08 13.29 11.81
N LEU A 4 13.42 13.95 12.91
CA LEU A 4 12.57 13.95 14.09
C LEU A 4 11.27 14.67 13.85
N THR A 5 11.30 15.81 13.14
CA THR A 5 10.11 16.54 12.77
C THR A 5 9.22 15.71 11.86
N ALA A 6 9.80 15.02 10.88
CA ALA A 6 9.04 14.15 9.98
C ALA A 6 8.32 13.05 10.73
N ILE A 7 9.01 12.40 11.68
CA ILE A 7 8.43 11.31 12.45
C ILE A 7 7.34 11.83 13.40
N SER A 8 7.60 12.95 14.10
CA SER A 8 6.68 13.45 15.12
C SER A 8 5.44 14.14 14.54
N GLN A 9 5.54 14.68 13.34
CA GLN A 9 4.43 15.38 12.69
C GLN A 9 3.67 14.54 11.69
N ARG A 10 4.12 13.30 11.45
CA ARG A 10 3.45 12.40 10.53
C ARG A 10 2.03 12.10 11.01
N VAL A 11 1.09 12.15 10.09
CA VAL A 11 -0.29 11.73 10.34
C VAL A 11 -0.74 10.77 9.24
N SER A 12 -1.71 9.94 9.56
CA SER A 12 -2.36 9.08 8.57
C SER A 12 -3.64 9.74 8.11
N VAL A 13 -3.83 9.81 6.81
CA VAL A 13 -5.05 10.37 6.23
C VAL A 13 -5.74 9.32 5.38
N ALA A 14 -7.08 9.37 5.36
CA ALA A 14 -7.88 8.36 4.69
C ALA A 14 -7.84 8.49 3.18
N GLN A 15 -7.55 9.67 2.65
CA GLN A 15 -7.56 9.90 1.21
C GLN A 15 -6.44 10.86 0.83
N LEU A 16 -5.68 10.46 -0.17
CA LEU A 16 -4.57 11.25 -0.70
C LEU A 16 -4.82 11.56 -2.17
N THR A 17 -4.36 12.72 -2.61
CA THR A 17 -4.51 13.17 -4.00
C THR A 17 -3.18 13.10 -4.73
N GLY A 18 -3.26 13.04 -6.07
CA GLY A 18 -2.05 13.06 -6.92
C GLY A 18 -1.40 14.43 -6.99
N PRO A 19 -0.19 14.49 -7.56
CA PRO A 19 0.51 13.33 -8.14
C PRO A 19 1.12 12.44 -7.06
N GLY A 20 1.28 11.14 -7.39
CA GLY A 20 2.03 10.22 -6.56
C GLY A 20 3.53 10.44 -6.70
N PRO A 21 4.35 9.69 -5.95
CA PRO A 21 5.81 9.80 -6.08
C PRO A 21 6.26 9.41 -7.48
N SER A 22 7.31 10.09 -7.96
CA SER A 22 7.94 9.72 -9.22
C SER A 22 8.71 8.40 -9.06
N ASP A 23 9.10 7.79 -10.19
CA ASP A 23 9.91 6.57 -10.15
C ASP A 23 11.20 6.79 -9.39
N GLN A 24 11.84 7.94 -9.55
CA GLN A 24 13.06 8.28 -8.82
C GLN A 24 12.80 8.39 -7.32
N GLN A 25 11.71 9.00 -6.92
CA GLN A 25 11.31 9.10 -5.51
C GLN A 25 10.99 7.73 -4.92
N LEU A 26 10.30 6.88 -5.69
CA LEU A 26 10.02 5.51 -5.27
C LEU A 26 11.30 4.72 -5.05
N GLU A 27 12.28 4.87 -5.92
CA GLU A 27 13.57 4.22 -5.76
C GLU A 27 14.25 4.64 -4.46
N GLN A 28 14.23 5.93 -4.14
CA GLN A 28 14.78 6.44 -2.88
C GLN A 28 14.06 5.88 -1.66
N ILE A 29 12.73 5.80 -1.75
CA ILE A 29 11.91 5.22 -0.68
C ILE A 29 12.28 3.75 -0.45
N TYR A 30 12.41 2.98 -1.53
CA TYR A 30 12.76 1.57 -1.41
C TYR A 30 14.18 1.35 -0.90
N GLN A 31 15.13 2.19 -1.31
CA GLN A 31 16.49 2.12 -0.78
C GLN A 31 16.50 2.35 0.73
N ALA A 32 15.73 3.33 1.20
CA ALA A 32 15.60 3.59 2.63
C ALA A 32 14.94 2.41 3.36
N ALA A 33 13.90 1.83 2.76
CA ALA A 33 13.17 0.70 3.35
C ALA A 33 14.05 -0.55 3.49
N PHE A 34 14.92 -0.80 2.50
CA PHE A 34 15.82 -1.97 2.53
C PHE A 34 16.91 -1.83 3.58
N ARG A 35 17.07 -0.66 4.17
CA ARG A 35 18.02 -0.47 5.27
C ARG A 35 17.42 -0.79 6.64
N ALA A 36 16.16 -1.15 6.70
CA ALA A 36 15.52 -1.52 7.96
C ALA A 36 16.24 -2.73 8.58
N PRO A 37 16.45 -2.72 9.90
CA PRO A 37 17.15 -3.83 10.54
C PRO A 37 16.33 -5.12 10.48
N ASP A 38 17.03 -6.23 10.25
CA ASP A 38 16.44 -7.56 10.24
C ASP A 38 17.35 -8.53 10.99
N HIS A 39 16.79 -9.69 11.31
CA HIS A 39 17.53 -10.73 12.00
C HIS A 39 18.46 -11.45 11.01
N ALA A 40 19.75 -11.45 11.30
CA ALA A 40 20.78 -12.17 10.52
C ALA A 40 20.83 -11.76 9.04
N TRP A 41 20.44 -10.54 8.73
CA TRP A 41 20.44 -10.03 7.34
C TRP A 41 19.59 -10.86 6.38
N MET A 42 18.54 -11.50 6.88
CA MET A 42 17.67 -12.35 6.06
C MET A 42 16.89 -11.55 5.04
N ARG A 43 16.68 -10.26 5.27
CA ARG A 43 15.95 -9.34 4.39
C ARG A 43 14.66 -9.96 3.87
N PRO A 44 13.73 -10.32 4.77
CA PRO A 44 12.56 -11.09 4.39
C PRO A 44 11.47 -10.27 3.71
N TRP A 45 11.69 -8.98 3.49
CA TRP A 45 10.66 -8.11 2.95
C TRP A 45 10.76 -7.95 1.45
N ARG A 46 9.59 -7.85 0.87
CA ARG A 46 9.42 -7.50 -0.53
C ARG A 46 8.42 -6.36 -0.62
N TYR A 47 8.50 -5.60 -1.69
CA TYR A 47 7.61 -4.47 -1.90
C TYR A 47 6.95 -4.57 -3.25
N LEU A 48 5.64 -4.32 -3.27
CA LEU A 48 4.85 -4.27 -4.48
C LEU A 48 4.32 -2.86 -4.64
N THR A 49 4.64 -2.22 -5.76
CA THR A 49 4.13 -0.89 -6.08
C THR A 49 2.85 -1.05 -6.91
N VAL A 50 1.76 -0.43 -6.45
CA VAL A 50 0.48 -0.45 -7.16
C VAL A 50 0.09 0.96 -7.51
N LYS A 51 -0.06 1.26 -8.80
CA LYS A 51 -0.45 2.57 -9.29
C LYS A 51 -1.22 2.44 -10.60
N ASP A 52 -1.83 3.53 -11.05
CA ASP A 52 -2.57 3.60 -12.32
C ASP A 52 -3.66 2.52 -12.38
N GLN A 53 -3.68 1.72 -13.43
CA GLN A 53 -4.68 0.66 -13.59
C GLN A 53 -4.55 -0.46 -12.55
N GLY A 54 -3.38 -0.61 -11.94
CA GLY A 54 -3.17 -1.59 -10.88
C GLY A 54 -4.04 -1.35 -9.67
N LEU A 55 -4.38 -0.09 -9.37
CA LEU A 55 -5.27 0.24 -8.27
C LEU A 55 -6.67 -0.33 -8.48
N ALA A 56 -7.20 -0.22 -9.70
CA ALA A 56 -8.51 -0.79 -10.02
C ALA A 56 -8.48 -2.33 -9.98
N LYS A 57 -7.39 -2.93 -10.45
CA LYS A 57 -7.22 -4.39 -10.39
C LYS A 57 -7.17 -4.90 -8.96
N LEU A 58 -6.48 -4.18 -8.09
CA LEU A 58 -6.42 -4.52 -6.67
C LEU A 58 -7.79 -4.39 -6.03
N GLY A 59 -8.56 -3.37 -6.41
CA GLY A 59 -9.93 -3.20 -5.95
C GLY A 59 -10.82 -4.38 -6.33
N ASP A 60 -10.66 -4.91 -7.54
CA ASP A 60 -11.40 -6.10 -7.98
C ASP A 60 -11.04 -7.32 -7.12
N VAL A 61 -9.77 -7.47 -6.74
CA VAL A 61 -9.32 -8.55 -5.85
C VAL A 61 -9.96 -8.40 -4.46
N PHE A 62 -10.01 -7.18 -3.93
CA PHE A 62 -10.64 -6.93 -2.64
C PHE A 62 -12.12 -7.28 -2.66
N ALA A 63 -12.82 -6.89 -3.72
CA ALA A 63 -14.26 -7.19 -3.87
C ALA A 63 -14.47 -8.70 -3.99
N GLU A 64 -13.65 -9.38 -4.77
CA GLU A 64 -13.74 -10.85 -4.93
C GLU A 64 -13.49 -11.56 -3.61
N ALA A 65 -12.47 -11.15 -2.88
CA ALA A 65 -12.16 -11.74 -1.58
C ALA A 65 -13.31 -11.55 -0.59
N GLY A 66 -13.91 -10.34 -0.59
CA GLY A 66 -15.06 -10.05 0.27
C GLY A 66 -16.27 -10.92 -0.04
N MET A 67 -16.54 -11.14 -1.32
CA MET A 67 -17.63 -11.99 -1.76
C MET A 67 -17.38 -13.47 -1.46
N LEU A 68 -16.15 -13.92 -1.54
CA LEU A 68 -15.78 -15.28 -1.15
C LEU A 68 -15.95 -15.51 0.35
N ASP A 69 -15.59 -14.51 1.15
CA ASP A 69 -15.72 -14.57 2.61
C ASP A 69 -17.19 -14.53 3.04
N ASN A 70 -18.00 -13.71 2.36
CA ASN A 70 -19.42 -13.56 2.65
C ASN A 70 -20.21 -13.46 1.34
N PRO A 71 -20.77 -14.58 0.82
CA PRO A 71 -21.54 -14.54 -0.42
C PRO A 71 -22.80 -13.65 -0.36
N ALA A 72 -23.26 -13.33 0.84
CA ALA A 72 -24.41 -12.46 1.06
C ALA A 72 -24.02 -11.00 1.27
N LEU A 73 -22.79 -10.61 0.93
CA LEU A 73 -22.28 -9.26 1.15
C LEU A 73 -23.12 -8.26 0.37
N ALA A 74 -23.54 -7.17 1.04
CA ALA A 74 -24.33 -6.12 0.42
C ALA A 74 -23.53 -5.43 -0.69
N GLU A 75 -24.24 -5.05 -1.76
CA GLU A 75 -23.59 -4.42 -2.90
C GLU A 75 -22.83 -3.14 -2.53
N GLU A 76 -23.36 -2.37 -1.58
CA GLU A 76 -22.70 -1.16 -1.08
C GLU A 76 -21.31 -1.46 -0.50
N LYS A 77 -21.18 -2.57 0.21
CA LYS A 77 -19.91 -2.99 0.78
C LYS A 77 -18.94 -3.51 -0.27
N ILE A 78 -19.48 -4.16 -1.31
CA ILE A 78 -18.67 -4.61 -2.45
C ILE A 78 -18.05 -3.40 -3.16
N VAL A 79 -18.84 -2.37 -3.42
CA VAL A 79 -18.37 -1.13 -4.06
C VAL A 79 -17.32 -0.45 -3.18
N LYS A 80 -17.54 -0.43 -1.88
CA LYS A 80 -16.59 0.16 -0.94
C LYS A 80 -15.24 -0.55 -0.98
N LEU A 81 -15.24 -1.89 -1.00
CA LEU A 81 -14.02 -2.68 -1.11
C LEU A 81 -13.31 -2.41 -2.44
N LYS A 82 -14.08 -2.35 -3.51
CA LYS A 82 -13.54 -2.12 -4.85
C LYS A 82 -12.83 -0.77 -4.97
N ASN A 83 -13.35 0.25 -4.29
CA ASN A 83 -12.81 1.60 -4.33
C ASN A 83 -11.72 1.85 -3.28
N MET A 84 -11.53 0.93 -2.35
CA MET A 84 -10.60 1.13 -1.25
C MET A 84 -9.16 1.41 -1.69
N PRO A 85 -8.57 0.70 -2.68
CA PRO A 85 -7.21 0.99 -3.12
C PRO A 85 -7.07 2.34 -3.84
N GLN A 86 -8.17 2.95 -4.27
CA GLN A 86 -8.12 4.21 -5.02
C GLN A 86 -8.08 5.44 -4.13
N ARG A 87 -7.88 5.27 -2.82
CA ARG A 87 -7.77 6.37 -1.87
C ARG A 87 -6.44 7.12 -1.97
N ALA A 88 -5.50 6.60 -2.75
CA ALA A 88 -4.20 7.22 -2.96
C ALA A 88 -3.76 6.96 -4.40
N PRO A 89 -2.92 7.84 -4.97
CA PRO A 89 -2.41 7.63 -6.34
C PRO A 89 -1.42 6.48 -6.44
N THR A 90 -0.78 6.09 -5.34
CA THR A 90 0.18 5.00 -5.30
C THR A 90 0.04 4.26 -3.98
N LEU A 91 0.01 2.95 -4.04
CA LEU A 91 0.06 2.07 -2.87
C LEU A 91 1.35 1.28 -2.89
N ILE A 92 1.94 1.10 -1.72
CA ILE A 92 3.08 0.21 -1.54
C ILE A 92 2.64 -0.90 -0.60
N VAL A 93 2.73 -2.13 -1.07
CA VAL A 93 2.43 -3.30 -0.25
C VAL A 93 3.74 -3.89 0.22
N ALA A 94 3.95 -3.89 1.53
CA ALA A 94 5.11 -4.50 2.15
C ALA A 94 4.78 -5.95 2.49
N ILE A 95 5.60 -6.85 2.00
CA ILE A 95 5.38 -8.29 2.17
C ILE A 95 6.54 -8.84 3.00
N ALA A 96 6.22 -9.49 4.12
CA ALA A 96 7.21 -10.20 4.92
C ALA A 96 7.18 -11.68 4.55
N SER A 97 8.31 -12.18 4.05
CA SER A 97 8.48 -13.61 3.80
C SER A 97 9.02 -14.25 5.07
N ILE A 98 8.14 -14.87 5.83
CA ILE A 98 8.52 -15.54 7.08
C ILE A 98 8.89 -16.99 6.74
N GLN A 99 10.09 -17.38 7.16
CA GLN A 99 10.56 -18.76 6.99
C GLN A 99 10.59 -19.47 8.32
#